data_cb75e0c30fc5f5a6b78d2bcf8854b5a7
#
_entry.id   cb75e0c30fc5f5a6b78d2bcf8854b5a7
#
_cell.length_a   1.000
_cell.length_b   1.000
_cell.length_c   1.000
_cell.angle_alpha   90.00
_cell.angle_beta   90.00
_cell.angle_gamma   90.00
#
_symmetry.space_group_name_H-M   'P 1'
#
loop_
_entity.id
_entity.type
_entity.pdbx_description
1 polymer ?
#
loop_
_entity_poly.entity_id
_entity_poly.type
_entity_poly.pdbx_seq_one_letter_code
_entity_poly.pdbx_strand_id
1 'polypeptide(L)'
;MANSAPELTPSVALHDDASEPPISSRHASASAPGRVADEAIDPAFLERWSRRAFSARPLPFEVVRTLFEASRWAPSSGNVQPWLFIYAADRPMRTRGHRLLKEQSRRWAERAPLLVFVFARRSHPETGMPLRTGAFDTGAAWFALALQAQQLGLVTRAMGGIFHEQTYAALGVPEHEFESMAAIAIGYPGDPQDLPAELAAKEQPTLRKRQHEFVFNGRYIPREP
;
A
#
# COMPACT_ATOMS: atom_id res chain seq x y z
N MET A 1 45.57 -30.76 -31.76
CA MET A 1 45.42 -29.39 -31.23
C MET A 1 44.39 -29.44 -30.13
N ALA A 2 44.84 -29.44 -28.89
CA ALA A 2 43.99 -29.55 -27.71
C ALA A 2 43.46 -28.17 -27.34
N ASN A 3 42.15 -28.07 -27.22
CA ASN A 3 41.46 -26.85 -26.82
C ASN A 3 41.22 -26.93 -25.30
N SER A 4 42.01 -26.17 -24.55
CA SER A 4 41.92 -26.07 -23.09
C SER A 4 40.78 -25.13 -22.72
N ALA A 5 39.83 -25.62 -21.94
CA ALA A 5 38.79 -24.81 -21.30
C ALA A 5 39.42 -23.97 -20.16
N PRO A 6 38.97 -22.74 -19.90
CA PRO A 6 39.47 -21.94 -18.78
C PRO A 6 38.91 -22.46 -17.45
N GLU A 7 39.83 -22.65 -16.51
CA GLU A 7 39.55 -22.98 -15.11
C GLU A 7 38.77 -21.85 -14.44
N LEU A 8 37.67 -22.21 -13.77
CA LEU A 8 36.95 -21.36 -12.87
C LEU A 8 37.76 -21.17 -11.58
N THR A 9 38.24 -19.96 -11.35
CA THR A 9 38.87 -19.56 -10.09
C THR A 9 37.91 -19.58 -8.92
N PRO A 10 38.36 -19.92 -7.71
CA PRO A 10 37.50 -20.20 -6.58
C PRO A 10 36.94 -18.92 -5.91
N SER A 11 35.70 -19.04 -5.49
CA SER A 11 35.03 -18.43 -4.35
C SER A 11 35.79 -17.30 -3.62
N VAL A 12 35.27 -16.10 -3.80
CA VAL A 12 35.53 -15.01 -2.86
C VAL A 12 34.86 -15.36 -1.53
N ALA A 13 35.69 -15.61 -0.52
CA ALA A 13 35.23 -15.74 0.86
C ALA A 13 34.57 -14.43 1.28
N LEU A 14 33.26 -14.52 1.63
CA LEU A 14 32.56 -13.45 2.35
C LEU A 14 33.29 -13.30 3.71
N HIS A 15 33.97 -12.21 3.90
CA HIS A 15 34.43 -11.80 5.21
C HIS A 15 33.18 -11.45 6.04
N ASP A 16 32.93 -12.26 7.08
CA ASP A 16 32.09 -11.88 8.21
C ASP A 16 32.79 -10.70 8.94
N ASP A 17 32.47 -9.49 8.53
CA ASP A 17 32.77 -8.31 9.34
C ASP A 17 31.65 -8.08 10.35
N ALA A 18 31.84 -8.67 11.53
CA ALA A 18 30.90 -8.66 12.66
C ALA A 18 30.88 -7.31 13.41
N SER A 19 30.96 -6.18 12.71
CA SER A 19 31.04 -4.84 13.34
C SER A 19 29.96 -3.85 12.94
N GLU A 20 28.95 -4.22 12.12
CA GLU A 20 27.77 -3.38 11.99
C GLU A 20 26.78 -3.70 13.11
N PRO A 21 26.37 -2.69 13.92
CA PRO A 21 25.35 -2.92 14.92
C PRO A 21 24.05 -3.31 14.21
N PRO A 22 23.26 -4.27 14.77
CA PRO A 22 21.97 -4.64 14.22
C PRO A 22 21.11 -3.39 14.06
N ILE A 23 20.32 -3.31 12.97
CA ILE A 23 19.41 -2.20 12.68
C ILE A 23 18.66 -1.85 13.96
N SER A 24 19.16 -0.80 14.63
CA SER A 24 18.79 -0.47 16.00
C SER A 24 17.35 0.00 16.05
N SER A 25 16.55 -0.70 16.80
CA SER A 25 15.32 -0.32 17.48
C SER A 25 15.16 1.20 17.70
N ARG A 26 14.69 1.93 16.68
CA ARG A 26 14.12 3.26 16.88
C ARG A 26 12.62 3.07 16.99
N HIS A 27 12.13 3.29 18.22
CA HIS A 27 10.75 3.25 18.70
C HIS A 27 10.21 1.83 18.99
N ALA A 28 10.37 1.41 20.24
CA ALA A 28 9.52 0.44 20.87
C ALA A 28 8.13 1.06 21.08
N SER A 29 7.36 1.20 20.01
CA SER A 29 5.92 1.38 20.09
C SER A 29 5.33 0.02 20.37
N ALA A 30 4.41 -0.07 21.34
CA ALA A 30 3.75 -1.32 21.69
C ALA A 30 3.04 -1.86 20.44
N SER A 31 3.58 -2.92 19.86
CA SER A 31 2.93 -3.61 18.74
C SER A 31 1.52 -4.00 19.16
N ALA A 32 0.55 -3.83 18.26
CA ALA A 32 -0.84 -4.17 18.56
C ALA A 32 -0.94 -5.61 19.06
N PRO A 33 -1.74 -5.89 20.09
CA PRO A 33 -1.80 -7.20 20.73
C PRO A 33 -1.95 -8.34 19.73
N GLY A 34 -1.12 -9.39 19.85
CA GLY A 34 -1.13 -10.58 19.02
C GLY A 34 -0.39 -10.48 17.68
N ARG A 35 0.18 -9.33 17.30
CA ARG A 35 1.00 -9.18 16.08
C ARG A 35 2.47 -9.33 16.45
N VAL A 36 2.99 -10.51 16.19
CA VAL A 36 4.41 -10.85 16.44
C VAL A 36 5.04 -11.23 15.11
N ALA A 37 6.19 -10.65 14.80
CA ALA A 37 6.99 -11.07 13.64
C ALA A 37 7.77 -12.33 14.00
N ASP A 38 7.93 -13.23 13.03
CA ASP A 38 8.77 -14.43 13.18
C ASP A 38 10.25 -14.07 13.00
N GLU A 39 10.55 -12.96 12.34
CA GLU A 39 11.89 -12.45 12.02
C GLU A 39 12.04 -10.98 12.39
N ALA A 40 13.27 -10.48 12.51
CA ALA A 40 13.54 -9.08 12.79
C ALA A 40 13.17 -8.21 11.58
N ILE A 41 12.11 -7.41 11.71
CA ILE A 41 11.66 -6.44 10.69
C ILE A 41 11.42 -5.08 11.33
N ASP A 42 11.36 -4.03 10.49
CA ASP A 42 11.01 -2.69 10.98
C ASP A 42 9.62 -2.71 11.64
N PRO A 43 9.47 -2.16 12.86
CA PRO A 43 8.20 -2.12 13.59
C PRO A 43 7.04 -1.49 12.81
N ALA A 44 7.30 -0.58 11.89
CA ALA A 44 6.27 0.06 11.06
C ALA A 44 5.41 -0.96 10.29
N PHE A 45 5.96 -2.13 9.92
CA PHE A 45 5.21 -3.20 9.27
C PHE A 45 4.18 -3.85 10.20
N LEU A 46 4.51 -3.98 11.49
CA LEU A 46 3.61 -4.54 12.50
C LEU A 46 2.56 -3.52 12.97
N GLU A 47 2.96 -2.27 13.11
CA GLU A 47 2.11 -1.18 13.62
C GLU A 47 1.08 -0.73 12.59
N ARG A 48 1.47 -0.72 11.31
CA ARG A 48 0.56 -0.30 10.24
C ARG A 48 -0.56 -1.32 10.03
N TRP A 49 -1.80 -0.89 10.21
CA TRP A 49 -3.00 -1.66 9.85
C TRP A 49 -4.11 -0.77 9.31
N SER A 50 -5.11 -1.37 8.70
CA SER A 50 -6.16 -0.66 7.96
C SER A 50 -7.31 -0.30 8.88
N ARG A 51 -7.25 0.87 9.52
CA ARG A 51 -8.31 1.41 10.40
C ARG A 51 -9.49 1.93 9.61
N ARG A 52 -10.66 1.97 10.25
CA ARG A 52 -11.89 2.63 9.77
C ARG A 52 -12.23 3.88 10.56
N ALA A 53 -11.78 3.95 11.81
CA ALA A 53 -12.01 5.12 12.67
C ALA A 53 -11.06 6.26 12.26
N PHE A 54 -11.61 7.31 11.67
CA PHE A 54 -10.90 8.50 11.26
C PHE A 54 -11.37 9.71 12.06
N SER A 55 -10.43 10.55 12.48
CA SER A 55 -10.70 11.90 12.92
C SER A 55 -11.07 12.77 11.72
N ALA A 56 -12.05 13.65 11.88
CA ALA A 56 -12.41 14.63 10.85
C ALA A 56 -11.40 15.80 10.71
N ARG A 57 -10.31 15.80 11.52
CA ARG A 57 -9.26 16.83 11.49
C ARG A 57 -8.65 16.92 10.09
N PRO A 58 -8.65 18.10 9.44
CA PRO A 58 -8.04 18.30 8.12
C PRO A 58 -6.54 17.96 8.13
N LEU A 59 -6.05 17.47 7.00
CA LEU A 59 -4.61 17.30 6.79
C LEU A 59 -4.02 18.59 6.21
N PRO A 60 -2.86 19.05 6.72
CA PRO A 60 -2.09 20.10 6.09
C PRO A 60 -1.69 19.71 4.66
N PHE A 61 -1.63 20.69 3.76
CA PHE A 61 -1.29 20.45 2.35
C PHE A 61 0.10 19.81 2.18
N GLU A 62 1.06 20.22 3.01
CA GLU A 62 2.42 19.68 3.04
C GLU A 62 2.43 18.18 3.37
N VAL A 63 1.58 17.76 4.30
CA VAL A 63 1.40 16.34 4.66
C VAL A 63 0.87 15.56 3.46
N VAL A 64 -0.15 16.09 2.76
CA VAL A 64 -0.70 15.43 1.56
C VAL A 64 0.37 15.29 0.48
N ARG A 65 1.19 16.33 0.25
CA ARG A 65 2.31 16.26 -0.69
C ARG A 65 3.35 15.22 -0.31
N THR A 66 3.70 15.14 0.97
CA THR A 66 4.68 14.16 1.49
C THR A 66 4.21 12.72 1.25
N LEU A 67 2.91 12.45 1.36
CA LEU A 67 2.35 11.13 1.06
C LEU A 67 2.56 10.72 -0.40
N PHE A 68 2.26 11.64 -1.34
CA PHE A 68 2.46 11.37 -2.77
C PHE A 68 3.93 11.36 -3.17
N GLU A 69 4.77 12.13 -2.48
CA GLU A 69 6.22 12.06 -2.68
C GLU A 69 6.76 10.66 -2.34
N ALA A 70 6.32 10.05 -1.26
CA ALA A 70 6.68 8.66 -0.95
C ALA A 70 6.23 7.68 -2.06
N SER A 71 5.02 7.86 -2.61
CA SER A 71 4.54 7.06 -3.74
C SER A 71 5.42 7.19 -4.97
N ARG A 72 5.92 8.40 -5.25
CA ARG A 72 6.78 8.71 -6.41
C ARG A 72 8.08 7.90 -6.41
N TRP A 73 8.58 7.52 -5.24
CA TRP A 73 9.82 6.74 -5.10
C TRP A 73 9.61 5.22 -5.11
N ALA A 74 8.39 4.75 -5.36
CA ALA A 74 8.16 3.33 -5.52
C ALA A 74 8.87 2.79 -6.78
N PRO A 75 9.36 1.54 -6.77
CA PRO A 75 9.91 0.91 -7.95
C PRO A 75 8.82 0.59 -8.97
N SER A 76 9.19 0.57 -10.26
CA SER A 76 8.33 0.09 -11.34
C SER A 76 9.14 -0.54 -12.46
N SER A 77 8.56 -1.50 -13.15
CA SER A 77 9.18 -2.16 -14.31
C SER A 77 9.53 -1.14 -15.39
N GLY A 78 10.79 -1.11 -15.82
CA GLY A 78 11.26 -0.13 -16.78
C GLY A 78 11.09 1.33 -16.38
N ASN A 79 10.88 1.60 -15.09
CA ASN A 79 10.59 2.93 -14.56
C ASN A 79 9.36 3.60 -15.22
N VAL A 80 8.38 2.81 -15.64
CA VAL A 80 7.17 3.31 -16.33
C VAL A 80 6.27 4.15 -15.41
N GLN A 81 6.31 3.92 -14.10
CA GLN A 81 5.54 4.67 -13.09
C GLN A 81 4.04 4.71 -13.41
N PRO A 82 3.37 3.55 -13.49
CA PRO A 82 2.03 3.40 -14.08
C PRO A 82 0.89 3.90 -13.20
N TRP A 83 1.17 4.40 -12.01
CA TRP A 83 0.17 4.85 -11.05
C TRP A 83 -0.39 6.23 -11.40
N LEU A 84 -1.70 6.37 -11.19
CA LEU A 84 -2.40 7.64 -11.22
C LEU A 84 -3.23 7.76 -9.94
N PHE A 85 -3.06 8.85 -9.22
CA PHE A 85 -3.80 9.17 -8.01
C PHE A 85 -4.66 10.40 -8.23
N ILE A 86 -5.96 10.29 -7.99
CA ILE A 86 -6.89 11.43 -7.96
C ILE A 86 -7.34 11.61 -6.51
N TYR A 87 -7.03 12.73 -5.89
CA TYR A 87 -7.37 12.96 -4.49
C TYR A 87 -8.42 14.05 -4.28
N ALA A 88 -9.14 13.93 -3.18
CA ALA A 88 -10.14 14.88 -2.70
C ALA A 88 -9.84 15.23 -1.24
N ALA A 89 -9.39 16.47 -0.99
CA ALA A 89 -9.10 16.98 0.34
C ALA A 89 -10.15 17.99 0.81
N ASP A 90 -10.69 18.84 -0.08
CA ASP A 90 -11.75 19.78 0.24
C ASP A 90 -13.13 19.10 0.32
N ARG A 91 -14.06 19.75 1.03
CA ARG A 91 -15.40 19.19 1.27
C ARG A 91 -16.20 18.92 -0.01
N PRO A 92 -16.27 19.82 -1.01
CA PRO A 92 -16.98 19.56 -2.26
C PRO A 92 -16.44 18.34 -3.01
N MET A 93 -15.11 18.23 -3.15
CA MET A 93 -14.49 17.10 -3.83
C MET A 93 -14.71 15.78 -3.08
N ARG A 94 -14.58 15.79 -1.74
CA ARG A 94 -14.89 14.58 -0.94
C ARG A 94 -16.34 14.17 -1.07
N THR A 95 -17.29 15.11 -1.04
CA THR A 95 -18.72 14.79 -1.23
C THR A 95 -18.97 14.13 -2.59
N ARG A 96 -18.30 14.59 -3.65
CA ARG A 96 -18.35 13.93 -4.96
C ARG A 96 -17.74 12.53 -4.90
N GLY A 97 -16.55 12.40 -4.31
CA GLY A 97 -15.86 11.13 -4.15
C GLY A 97 -16.66 10.10 -3.33
N HIS A 98 -17.35 10.51 -2.26
CA HIS A 98 -18.17 9.62 -1.44
C HIS A 98 -19.31 8.97 -2.23
N ARG A 99 -19.85 9.63 -3.25
CA ARG A 99 -20.88 9.06 -4.14
C ARG A 99 -20.36 7.91 -4.98
N LEU A 100 -19.04 7.83 -5.17
CA LEU A 100 -18.38 6.74 -5.88
C LEU A 100 -18.07 5.53 -4.99
N LEU A 101 -18.33 5.64 -3.67
CA LEU A 101 -18.15 4.55 -2.72
C LEU A 101 -19.46 3.75 -2.58
N LYS A 102 -19.34 2.42 -2.56
CA LYS A 102 -20.44 1.56 -2.14
C LYS A 102 -20.76 1.80 -0.67
N GLU A 103 -22.03 1.60 -0.28
CA GLU A 103 -22.54 1.92 1.06
C GLU A 103 -21.65 1.37 2.18
N GLN A 104 -21.25 0.10 2.10
CA GLN A 104 -20.40 -0.55 3.08
C GLN A 104 -19.03 0.14 3.29
N SER A 105 -18.53 0.84 2.28
CA SER A 105 -17.27 1.61 2.37
C SER A 105 -17.55 3.04 2.83
N ARG A 106 -18.60 3.66 2.32
CA ARG A 106 -18.98 5.03 2.61
C ARG A 106 -19.23 5.26 4.11
N ARG A 107 -19.95 4.35 4.79
CA ARG A 107 -20.33 4.43 6.20
C ARG A 107 -19.20 4.75 7.18
N TRP A 108 -17.97 4.44 6.84
CA TRP A 108 -16.80 4.74 7.67
C TRP A 108 -15.82 5.71 7.00
N ALA A 109 -15.78 5.75 5.65
CA ALA A 109 -14.81 6.56 4.92
C ALA A 109 -15.18 8.06 4.90
N GLU A 110 -16.43 8.42 5.12
CA GLU A 110 -16.91 9.82 5.08
C GLU A 110 -16.22 10.74 6.09
N ARG A 111 -15.75 10.20 7.22
CA ARG A 111 -15.02 10.99 8.23
C ARG A 111 -13.58 11.27 7.86
N ALA A 112 -12.99 10.49 6.93
CA ALA A 112 -11.62 10.70 6.51
C ALA A 112 -11.45 12.07 5.83
N PRO A 113 -10.45 12.88 6.24
CA PRO A 113 -10.20 14.20 5.65
C PRO A 113 -9.62 14.14 4.24
N LEU A 114 -9.09 13.00 3.83
CA LEU A 114 -8.52 12.79 2.50
C LEU A 114 -9.03 11.47 1.91
N LEU A 115 -9.55 11.54 0.69
CA LEU A 115 -9.95 10.40 -0.11
C LEU A 115 -9.11 10.39 -1.40
N VAL A 116 -8.53 9.24 -1.75
CA VAL A 116 -7.69 9.08 -2.94
C VAL A 116 -8.23 7.93 -3.78
N PHE A 117 -8.45 8.15 -5.07
CA PHE A 117 -8.76 7.11 -6.06
C PHE A 117 -7.47 6.71 -6.77
N VAL A 118 -7.26 5.42 -6.92
CA VAL A 118 -6.05 4.82 -7.48
C VAL A 118 -6.37 4.15 -8.79
N PHE A 119 -5.59 4.46 -9.79
CA PHE A 119 -5.67 3.86 -11.12
C PHE A 119 -4.30 3.33 -11.53
N ALA A 120 -4.30 2.26 -12.31
CA ALA A 120 -3.11 1.68 -12.92
C ALA A 120 -3.18 1.81 -14.43
N ARG A 121 -2.10 2.24 -15.07
CA ARG A 121 -2.01 2.31 -16.52
C ARG A 121 -2.05 0.91 -17.14
N ARG A 122 -2.86 0.74 -18.19
CA ARG A 122 -3.08 -0.55 -18.86
C ARG A 122 -1.99 -0.89 -19.87
N SER A 123 -1.40 0.13 -20.52
CA SER A 123 -0.42 -0.05 -21.59
C SER A 123 0.79 0.88 -21.42
N HIS A 124 1.92 0.48 -21.96
CA HIS A 124 3.15 1.28 -21.97
C HIS A 124 2.90 2.58 -22.78
N PRO A 125 3.23 3.77 -22.24
CA PRO A 125 2.86 5.05 -22.85
C PRO A 125 3.51 5.28 -24.22
N GLU A 126 4.70 4.74 -24.46
CA GLU A 126 5.43 4.93 -25.73
C GLU A 126 5.13 3.84 -26.75
N THR A 127 4.98 2.59 -26.33
CA THR A 127 4.87 1.44 -27.25
C THR A 127 3.45 0.95 -27.44
N GLY A 128 2.51 1.35 -26.57
CA GLY A 128 1.12 0.85 -26.59
C GLY A 128 0.97 -0.61 -26.14
N MET A 129 2.06 -1.31 -25.86
CA MET A 129 2.02 -2.72 -25.44
C MET A 129 1.35 -2.86 -24.06
N PRO A 130 0.57 -3.93 -23.83
CA PRO A 130 -0.06 -4.19 -22.53
C PRO A 130 0.96 -4.18 -21.40
N LEU A 131 0.68 -3.43 -20.33
CA LEU A 131 1.55 -3.29 -19.17
C LEU A 131 1.17 -4.29 -18.09
N ARG A 132 1.70 -5.51 -18.20
CA ARG A 132 1.39 -6.61 -17.28
C ARG A 132 1.68 -6.28 -15.80
N THR A 133 2.68 -5.45 -15.53
CA THR A 133 3.09 -5.07 -14.18
C THR A 133 2.35 -3.84 -13.64
N GLY A 134 1.49 -3.20 -14.43
CA GLY A 134 0.86 -1.93 -14.07
C GLY A 134 0.18 -1.95 -12.69
N ALA A 135 -0.65 -2.95 -12.44
CA ALA A 135 -1.33 -3.12 -11.15
C ALA A 135 -0.36 -3.44 -10.00
N PHE A 136 0.66 -4.28 -10.26
CA PHE A 136 1.69 -4.65 -9.28
C PHE A 136 2.52 -3.44 -8.85
N ASP A 137 3.02 -2.65 -9.80
CA ASP A 137 3.83 -1.45 -9.55
C ASP A 137 2.99 -0.36 -8.84
N THR A 138 1.71 -0.21 -9.23
CA THR A 138 0.77 0.70 -8.56
C THR A 138 0.51 0.27 -7.11
N GLY A 139 0.47 -1.04 -6.83
CA GLY A 139 0.40 -1.58 -5.48
C GLY A 139 1.63 -1.22 -4.63
N ALA A 140 2.84 -1.21 -5.22
CA ALA A 140 4.06 -0.76 -4.55
C ALA A 140 3.99 0.74 -4.19
N ALA A 141 3.52 1.58 -5.11
CA ALA A 141 3.34 3.02 -4.86
C ALA A 141 2.30 3.29 -3.76
N TRP A 142 1.19 2.56 -3.76
CA TRP A 142 0.22 2.59 -2.67
C TRP A 142 0.84 2.19 -1.32
N PHE A 143 1.64 1.13 -1.28
CA PHE A 143 2.25 0.67 -0.04
C PHE A 143 3.28 1.67 0.50
N ALA A 144 4.08 2.31 -0.35
CA ALA A 144 5.01 3.38 0.04
C ALA A 144 4.25 4.56 0.71
N LEU A 145 3.12 4.99 0.12
CA LEU A 145 2.24 5.99 0.73
C LEU A 145 1.74 5.55 2.11
N ALA A 146 1.32 4.30 2.25
CA ALA A 146 0.76 3.78 3.49
C ALA A 146 1.80 3.72 4.62
N LEU A 147 3.05 3.37 4.32
CA LEU A 147 4.15 3.41 5.29
C LEU A 147 4.50 4.85 5.68
N GLN A 148 4.58 5.76 4.73
CA GLN A 148 4.83 7.17 5.02
C GLN A 148 3.71 7.77 5.89
N ALA A 149 2.46 7.42 5.62
CA ALA A 149 1.33 7.83 6.45
C ALA A 149 1.49 7.35 7.91
N GLN A 150 1.88 6.08 8.10
CA GLN A 150 2.15 5.53 9.43
C GLN A 150 3.25 6.32 10.17
N GLN A 151 4.35 6.66 9.50
CA GLN A 151 5.43 7.44 10.07
C GLN A 151 5.01 8.86 10.47
N LEU A 152 4.00 9.42 9.81
CA LEU A 152 3.40 10.71 10.14
C LEU A 152 2.27 10.63 11.18
N GLY A 153 2.05 9.46 11.79
CA GLY A 153 0.97 9.24 12.76
C GLY A 153 -0.43 9.21 12.14
N LEU A 154 -0.50 9.03 10.81
CA LEU A 154 -1.75 8.87 10.09
C LEU A 154 -2.12 7.40 9.93
N VAL A 155 -3.39 7.18 9.65
CA VAL A 155 -3.93 5.86 9.31
C VAL A 155 -4.50 5.86 7.90
N THR A 156 -4.41 4.71 7.25
CA THR A 156 -4.88 4.54 5.87
C THR A 156 -5.70 3.27 5.75
N ARG A 157 -6.72 3.32 4.87
CA ARG A 157 -7.46 2.13 4.49
C ARG A 157 -7.84 2.17 3.02
N ALA A 158 -7.29 1.23 2.25
CA ALA A 158 -7.73 0.97 0.89
C ALA A 158 -9.05 0.16 0.89
N MET A 159 -9.89 0.41 -0.08
CA MET A 159 -11.19 -0.23 -0.27
C MET A 159 -11.46 -0.49 -1.76
N GLY A 160 -11.89 -1.73 -2.09
CA GLY A 160 -12.41 -2.10 -3.40
C GLY A 160 -13.92 -1.88 -3.52
N GLY A 161 -14.60 -1.49 -2.43
CA GLY A 161 -16.03 -1.21 -2.41
C GLY A 161 -16.37 0.14 -3.04
N ILE A 162 -16.08 0.31 -4.35
CA ILE A 162 -16.34 1.50 -5.15
C ILE A 162 -17.12 1.13 -6.41
N PHE A 163 -17.71 2.12 -7.06
CA PHE A 163 -18.36 1.98 -8.37
C PHE A 163 -17.33 2.26 -9.46
N HIS A 164 -16.51 1.25 -9.81
CA HIS A 164 -15.38 1.37 -10.72
C HIS A 164 -15.73 2.08 -12.03
N GLU A 165 -16.79 1.65 -12.71
CA GLU A 165 -17.24 2.24 -13.98
C GLU A 165 -17.59 3.73 -13.85
N GLN A 166 -18.16 4.13 -12.72
CA GLN A 166 -18.53 5.53 -12.49
C GLN A 166 -17.32 6.41 -12.21
N THR A 167 -16.20 5.84 -11.74
CA THR A 167 -15.01 6.63 -11.41
C THR A 167 -14.41 7.29 -12.65
N TYR A 168 -14.46 6.65 -13.81
CA TYR A 168 -13.88 7.17 -15.05
C TYR A 168 -14.53 8.50 -15.45
N ALA A 169 -15.83 8.52 -15.65
CA ALA A 169 -16.55 9.73 -16.02
C ALA A 169 -16.54 10.81 -14.92
N ALA A 170 -16.69 10.39 -13.64
CA ALA A 170 -16.76 11.34 -12.53
C ALA A 170 -15.43 12.03 -12.23
N LEU A 171 -14.29 11.38 -12.50
CA LEU A 171 -12.94 11.86 -12.22
C LEU A 171 -12.17 12.25 -13.50
N GLY A 172 -12.78 12.12 -14.68
CA GLY A 172 -12.16 12.48 -15.97
C GLY A 172 -10.99 11.57 -16.36
N VAL A 173 -11.00 10.31 -15.93
CA VAL A 173 -9.94 9.34 -16.25
C VAL A 173 -10.32 8.54 -17.49
N PRO A 174 -9.47 8.46 -18.53
CA PRO A 174 -9.77 7.68 -19.71
C PRO A 174 -9.71 6.18 -19.41
N GLU A 175 -10.87 5.51 -19.52
CA GLU A 175 -11.03 4.08 -19.19
C GLU A 175 -10.14 3.17 -20.04
N HIS A 176 -9.92 3.52 -21.32
CA HIS A 176 -9.07 2.74 -22.21
C HIS A 176 -7.58 2.79 -21.85
N GLU A 177 -7.14 3.83 -21.11
CA GLU A 177 -5.75 3.95 -20.68
C GLU A 177 -5.52 3.40 -19.28
N PHE A 178 -6.50 3.51 -18.39
CA PHE A 178 -6.34 3.19 -16.98
C PHE A 178 -7.36 2.18 -16.48
N GLU A 179 -6.95 1.43 -15.48
CA GLU A 179 -7.79 0.53 -14.71
C GLU A 179 -8.05 1.12 -13.32
N SER A 180 -9.32 1.21 -12.94
CA SER A 180 -9.72 1.66 -11.60
C SER A 180 -9.43 0.57 -10.57
N MET A 181 -8.52 0.84 -9.62
CA MET A 181 -8.02 -0.16 -8.67
C MET A 181 -8.74 -0.14 -7.33
N ALA A 182 -8.76 1.01 -6.67
CA ALA A 182 -9.28 1.15 -5.31
C ALA A 182 -9.50 2.63 -4.97
N ALA A 183 -10.21 2.87 -3.86
CA ALA A 183 -10.11 4.14 -3.16
C ALA A 183 -9.38 3.95 -1.83
N ILE A 184 -8.75 5.02 -1.31
CA ILE A 184 -8.01 5.03 -0.06
C ILE A 184 -8.54 6.16 0.80
N ALA A 185 -8.99 5.86 2.01
CA ALA A 185 -9.27 6.85 3.04
C ALA A 185 -8.01 7.07 3.88
N ILE A 186 -7.68 8.34 4.15
CA ILE A 186 -6.46 8.74 4.89
C ILE A 186 -6.82 9.85 5.87
N GLY A 187 -6.28 9.75 7.09
CA GLY A 187 -6.49 10.77 8.13
C GLY A 187 -5.79 10.44 9.42
N TYR A 188 -5.97 11.30 10.41
CA TYR A 188 -5.56 10.97 11.79
C TYR A 188 -6.47 9.85 12.34
N PRO A 189 -5.95 9.02 13.28
CA PRO A 189 -6.77 8.03 13.95
C PRO A 189 -7.94 8.72 14.68
N GLY A 190 -9.13 8.15 14.55
CA GLY A 190 -10.35 8.55 15.25
C GLY A 190 -10.71 7.57 16.37
N ASP A 191 -11.79 7.88 17.09
CA ASP A 191 -12.33 7.01 18.10
C ASP A 191 -13.13 5.86 17.45
N PRO A 192 -12.87 4.59 17.75
CA PRO A 192 -13.69 3.48 17.31
C PRO A 192 -15.18 3.59 17.69
N GLN A 193 -15.50 4.31 18.77
CA GLN A 193 -16.89 4.53 19.21
C GLN A 193 -17.69 5.40 18.22
N ASP A 194 -17.02 6.15 17.36
CA ASP A 194 -17.64 6.94 16.29
C ASP A 194 -18.13 6.07 15.11
N LEU A 195 -17.73 4.79 15.07
CA LEU A 195 -18.17 3.85 14.05
C LEU A 195 -19.51 3.21 14.40
N PRO A 196 -20.29 2.74 13.39
CA PRO A 196 -21.39 1.81 13.65
C PRO A 196 -20.92 0.62 14.50
N ALA A 197 -21.74 0.16 15.43
CA ALA A 197 -21.36 -0.84 16.44
C ALA A 197 -20.72 -2.10 15.85
N GLU A 198 -21.26 -2.60 14.73
CA GLU A 198 -20.74 -3.78 14.01
C GLU A 198 -19.36 -3.54 13.34
N LEU A 199 -19.00 -2.29 13.08
CA LEU A 199 -17.67 -1.92 12.58
C LEU A 199 -16.70 -1.65 13.72
N ALA A 200 -17.15 -1.01 14.80
CA ALA A 200 -16.38 -0.79 16.01
C ALA A 200 -15.87 -2.12 16.61
N ALA A 201 -16.73 -3.14 16.67
CA ALA A 201 -16.38 -4.48 17.14
C ALA A 201 -15.27 -5.16 16.30
N LYS A 202 -15.07 -4.72 15.05
CA LYS A 202 -14.05 -5.24 14.11
C LYS A 202 -12.86 -4.30 13.96
N GLU A 203 -12.81 -3.21 14.74
CA GLU A 203 -11.75 -2.21 14.64
C GLU A 203 -10.52 -2.64 15.44
N GLN A 204 -9.91 -3.71 14.96
CA GLN A 204 -8.70 -4.29 15.54
C GLN A 204 -7.76 -4.82 14.45
N PRO A 205 -6.45 -4.86 14.69
CA PRO A 205 -5.49 -5.44 13.76
C PRO A 205 -5.71 -6.95 13.60
N THR A 206 -5.49 -7.45 12.39
CA THR A 206 -5.61 -8.86 12.05
C THR A 206 -4.25 -9.54 11.94
N LEU A 207 -4.21 -10.84 12.19
CA LEU A 207 -3.03 -11.67 12.02
C LEU A 207 -2.69 -11.85 10.53
N ARG A 208 -1.54 -12.45 10.27
CA ARG A 208 -1.05 -12.82 8.93
C ARG A 208 -0.80 -14.32 8.86
N LYS A 209 -0.80 -14.85 7.66
CA LYS A 209 -0.30 -16.19 7.36
C LYS A 209 1.17 -16.29 7.73
N ARG A 210 1.62 -17.47 8.12
CA ARG A 210 3.04 -17.74 8.34
C ARG A 210 3.78 -17.78 7.01
N GLN A 211 5.09 -17.40 7.02
CA GLN A 211 5.88 -17.35 5.78
C GLN A 211 5.85 -18.65 4.98
N HIS A 212 5.96 -19.78 5.63
CA HIS A 212 5.93 -21.10 4.99
C HIS A 212 4.62 -21.41 4.26
N GLU A 213 3.56 -20.61 4.42
CA GLU A 213 2.28 -20.76 3.71
C GLU A 213 2.29 -20.15 2.30
N PHE A 214 3.23 -19.22 2.02
CA PHE A 214 3.28 -18.49 0.75
C PHE A 214 4.69 -18.24 0.22
N VAL A 215 5.75 -18.70 0.93
CA VAL A 215 7.14 -18.62 0.49
C VAL A 215 7.67 -20.03 0.27
N PHE A 216 8.15 -20.32 -0.94
CA PHE A 216 8.65 -21.62 -1.35
C PHE A 216 9.99 -21.47 -2.04
N ASN A 217 10.95 -22.34 -1.69
CA ASN A 217 12.25 -22.38 -2.36
C ASN A 217 12.14 -23.22 -3.65
N GLY A 218 12.41 -22.60 -4.77
CA GLY A 218 12.50 -23.23 -6.10
C GLY A 218 11.14 -23.50 -6.75
N ARG A 219 10.19 -24.14 -6.08
CA ARG A 219 8.87 -24.50 -6.66
C ARG A 219 7.74 -24.42 -5.65
N TYR A 220 6.56 -24.15 -6.13
CA TYR A 220 5.34 -24.24 -5.32
C TYR A 220 5.04 -25.70 -4.98
N ILE A 221 4.77 -25.97 -3.72
CA ILE A 221 4.34 -27.27 -3.21
C ILE A 221 2.93 -27.07 -2.63
N PRO A 222 1.88 -27.62 -3.29
CA PRO A 222 0.53 -27.61 -2.75
C PRO A 222 0.52 -28.33 -1.40
N ARG A 223 -0.27 -27.81 -0.46
CA ARG A 223 -0.59 -28.55 0.77
C ARG A 223 -1.77 -29.45 0.48
N GLU A 224 -1.71 -30.65 0.99
CA GLU A 224 -2.90 -31.49 1.07
C GLU A 224 -3.94 -30.79 1.96
N PRO A 225 -5.24 -30.83 1.59
CA PRO A 225 -6.33 -30.20 2.34
C PRO A 225 -6.50 -30.75 3.75
#